data_02ef25fe9ef84870aeaf376d5afa1e09
#
_entry.id   02ef25fe9ef84870aeaf376d5afa1e09
#
_cell.length_a   1.000
_cell.length_b   1.000
_cell.length_c   1.000
_cell.angle_alpha   90.00
_cell.angle_beta   90.00
_cell.angle_gamma   90.00
#
_symmetry.space_group_name_H-M   'P 1'
#
loop_
_entity.id
_entity.type
_entity.pdbx_description
1 polymer ?
#
loop_
_entity_poly.entity_id
_entity_poly.type
_entity_poly.pdbx_seq_one_letter_code
_entity_poly.pdbx_strand_id
1 'polypeptide(L)'
;MAKNVGIDLGTTNVLVNLYGKGIILNEPSVVAIDTRSQEVIAIGHEAYEMMGRTPESIQVIQPLKGGVIADFDIAEAMLMLFMQRLNLTSWFAKPNVLICAPSKVSEIERLALIETVERAGGGRIYLEEEPKVAGVGAGIDPLSSSGSMVIDIGGGTSDFAVISAGEVIASESIKLAGDDLDLAIIQYLKDNFHILVGERSAESLKKAVASAVL
;
A
#
# COMPACT_ATOMS: atom_id res chain seq x y z
N MET A 1 -8.35 -24.97 9.72
CA MET A 1 -8.80 -23.70 10.33
C MET A 1 -8.52 -22.58 9.35
N ALA A 2 -9.39 -21.56 9.28
CA ALA A 2 -9.14 -20.38 8.49
C ALA A 2 -7.89 -19.65 8.99
N LYS A 3 -7.04 -19.18 8.09
CA LYS A 3 -5.86 -18.36 8.45
C LYS A 3 -6.34 -16.95 8.80
N ASN A 4 -5.66 -16.27 9.73
CA ASN A 4 -5.87 -14.86 10.03
C ASN A 4 -4.73 -14.07 9.41
N VAL A 5 -5.06 -13.12 8.57
CA VAL A 5 -4.12 -12.36 7.73
C VAL A 5 -4.40 -10.88 7.90
N GLY A 6 -3.35 -10.08 8.12
CA GLY A 6 -3.39 -8.63 7.99
C GLY A 6 -2.83 -8.25 6.63
N ILE A 7 -3.51 -7.39 5.90
CA ILE A 7 -3.05 -6.86 4.61
C ILE A 7 -3.03 -5.34 4.70
N ASP A 8 -1.86 -4.76 4.50
CA ASP A 8 -1.71 -3.35 4.21
C ASP A 8 -1.60 -3.21 2.68
N LEU A 9 -2.62 -2.61 2.08
CA LEU A 9 -2.71 -2.37 0.64
C LEU A 9 -2.27 -0.93 0.35
N GLY A 10 -0.99 -0.67 0.57
CA GLY A 10 -0.41 0.66 0.43
C GLY A 10 -0.12 1.07 -1.01
N THR A 11 -0.04 2.38 -1.25
CA THR A 11 0.28 2.96 -2.57
C THR A 11 1.61 2.46 -3.11
N THR A 12 2.63 2.38 -2.27
CA THR A 12 3.99 1.99 -2.67
C THR A 12 4.24 0.50 -2.52
N ASN A 13 3.80 -0.10 -1.40
CA ASN A 13 4.03 -1.52 -1.10
C ASN A 13 2.76 -2.18 -0.59
N VAL A 14 2.64 -3.48 -0.89
CA VAL A 14 1.69 -4.39 -0.25
C VAL A 14 2.44 -5.18 0.83
N LEU A 15 1.95 -5.13 2.05
CA LEU A 15 2.45 -5.93 3.16
C LEU A 15 1.41 -6.99 3.54
N VAL A 16 1.84 -8.22 3.74
CA VAL A 16 0.97 -9.29 4.25
C VAL A 16 1.57 -9.88 5.51
N ASN A 17 0.81 -9.78 6.59
CA ASN A 17 1.13 -10.40 7.88
C ASN A 17 0.27 -11.64 8.10
N LEU A 18 0.88 -12.76 8.43
CA LEU A 18 0.19 -13.97 8.82
C LEU A 18 0.29 -14.15 10.33
N TYR A 19 -0.86 -14.24 11.00
CA TYR A 19 -0.91 -14.43 12.44
C TYR A 19 -0.01 -15.58 12.90
N GLY A 20 0.85 -15.30 13.86
CA GLY A 20 1.85 -16.22 14.40
C GLY A 20 3.12 -16.41 13.57
N LYS A 21 3.22 -15.77 12.39
CA LYS A 21 4.43 -15.82 11.54
C LYS A 21 5.05 -14.46 11.25
N GLY A 22 4.32 -13.37 11.51
CA GLY A 22 4.77 -12.02 11.16
C GLY A 22 4.57 -11.68 9.69
N ILE A 23 5.33 -10.70 9.18
CA ILE A 23 5.27 -10.27 7.79
C ILE A 23 5.84 -11.37 6.89
N ILE A 24 5.01 -11.87 5.98
CA ILE A 24 5.34 -12.95 5.02
C ILE A 24 5.43 -12.46 3.59
N LEU A 25 5.03 -11.22 3.31
CA LEU A 25 5.18 -10.54 2.02
C LEU A 25 5.40 -9.07 2.25
N ASN A 26 6.34 -8.51 1.51
CA ASN A 26 6.58 -7.08 1.36
C ASN A 26 7.02 -6.86 -0.09
N GLU A 27 6.08 -6.43 -0.92
CA GLU A 27 6.25 -6.31 -2.36
C GLU A 27 5.76 -4.94 -2.84
N PRO A 28 6.39 -4.33 -3.85
CA PRO A 28 5.86 -3.13 -4.48
C PRO A 28 4.44 -3.30 -5.01
N SER A 29 3.61 -2.28 -4.87
CA SER A 29 2.25 -2.22 -5.43
C SER A 29 2.28 -1.91 -6.93
N VAL A 30 2.89 -2.81 -7.70
CA VAL A 30 3.16 -2.63 -9.13
C VAL A 30 2.78 -3.89 -9.89
N VAL A 31 2.19 -3.69 -11.07
CA VAL A 31 1.77 -4.76 -11.98
C VAL A 31 2.25 -4.45 -13.39
N ALA A 32 2.81 -5.43 -14.08
CA ALA A 32 3.11 -5.35 -15.51
C ALA A 32 2.06 -6.15 -16.28
N ILE A 33 1.47 -5.55 -17.30
CA ILE A 33 0.46 -6.17 -18.18
C ILE A 33 0.91 -6.13 -19.64
N ASP A 34 0.47 -7.11 -20.40
CA ASP A 34 0.50 -7.05 -21.86
C ASP A 34 -0.60 -6.11 -22.36
N THR A 35 -0.23 -5.10 -23.17
CA THR A 35 -1.17 -4.06 -23.63
C THR A 35 -2.24 -4.59 -24.60
N ARG A 36 -2.02 -5.75 -25.23
CA ARG A 36 -2.93 -6.35 -26.21
C ARG A 36 -3.88 -7.35 -25.56
N SER A 37 -3.35 -8.27 -24.76
CA SER A 37 -4.15 -9.30 -24.09
C SER A 37 -4.75 -8.84 -22.77
N GLN A 38 -4.23 -7.76 -22.18
CA GLN A 38 -4.55 -7.29 -20.83
C GLN A 38 -4.22 -8.31 -19.72
N GLU A 39 -3.40 -9.30 -20.05
CA GLU A 39 -2.97 -10.31 -19.08
C GLU A 39 -1.83 -9.79 -18.20
N VAL A 40 -1.87 -10.16 -16.92
CA VAL A 40 -0.79 -9.85 -15.96
C VAL A 40 0.43 -10.69 -16.29
N ILE A 41 1.55 -10.02 -16.56
CA ILE A 41 2.86 -10.65 -16.85
C ILE A 41 3.68 -10.81 -15.58
N ALA A 42 3.70 -9.78 -14.72
CA ALA A 42 4.48 -9.75 -13.49
C ALA A 42 3.81 -8.89 -12.43
N ILE A 43 4.11 -9.14 -11.16
CA ILE A 43 3.65 -8.37 -10.00
C ILE A 43 4.80 -8.12 -9.02
N GLY A 44 4.66 -7.08 -8.20
CA GLY A 44 5.61 -6.79 -7.13
C GLY A 44 6.99 -6.42 -7.65
N HIS A 45 8.03 -6.98 -7.05
CA HIS A 45 9.43 -6.68 -7.41
C HIS A 45 9.72 -6.95 -8.88
N GLU A 46 9.20 -8.03 -9.46
CA GLU A 46 9.41 -8.36 -10.86
C GLU A 46 8.86 -7.25 -11.78
N ALA A 47 7.64 -6.79 -11.52
CA ALA A 47 7.04 -5.69 -12.27
C ALA A 47 7.78 -4.35 -12.03
N TYR A 48 8.20 -4.10 -10.79
CA TYR A 48 8.95 -2.90 -10.44
C TYR A 48 10.30 -2.80 -11.18
N GLU A 49 11.01 -3.92 -11.36
CA GLU A 49 12.25 -3.95 -12.13
C GLU A 49 12.04 -3.62 -13.61
N MET A 50 10.84 -3.87 -14.13
CA MET A 50 10.49 -3.56 -15.51
C MET A 50 10.16 -2.07 -15.72
N MET A 51 9.88 -1.31 -14.67
CA MET A 51 9.47 0.09 -14.74
C MET A 51 10.49 0.95 -15.49
N GLY A 52 10.02 1.68 -16.51
CA GLY A 52 10.86 2.53 -17.38
C GLY A 52 11.79 1.78 -18.36
N ARG A 53 11.63 0.46 -18.49
CA ARG A 53 12.48 -0.39 -19.36
C ARG A 53 11.69 -1.32 -20.29
N THR A 54 10.37 -1.15 -20.36
CA THR A 54 9.47 -2.01 -21.12
C THR A 54 9.30 -1.52 -22.56
N PRO A 55 9.11 -2.44 -23.53
CA PRO A 55 8.62 -2.08 -24.87
C PRO A 55 7.15 -1.63 -24.79
N GLU A 56 6.64 -1.01 -25.86
CA GLU A 56 5.24 -0.52 -25.94
C GLU A 56 4.17 -1.61 -25.73
N SER A 57 4.53 -2.87 -25.93
CA SER A 57 3.65 -4.01 -25.69
C SER A 57 3.44 -4.35 -24.21
N ILE A 58 4.23 -3.76 -23.31
CA ILE A 58 4.15 -4.00 -21.86
C ILE A 58 3.98 -2.68 -21.14
N GLN A 59 2.90 -2.57 -20.35
CA GLN A 59 2.65 -1.43 -19.50
C GLN A 59 2.85 -1.81 -18.03
N VAL A 60 3.57 -0.96 -17.30
CA VAL A 60 3.73 -1.09 -15.84
C VAL A 60 2.79 -0.11 -15.16
N ILE A 61 1.94 -0.61 -14.27
CA ILE A 61 0.84 0.12 -13.63
C ILE A 61 0.99 0.04 -12.12
N GLN A 62 0.76 1.16 -11.45
CA GLN A 62 0.52 1.22 -10.01
C GLN A 62 -0.99 1.32 -9.78
N PRO A 63 -1.65 0.24 -9.31
CA PRO A 63 -3.10 0.20 -9.18
C PRO A 63 -3.64 1.01 -8.00
N LEU A 64 -2.75 1.47 -7.10
CA LEU A 64 -3.09 2.33 -5.96
C LEU A 64 -2.41 3.69 -6.11
N LYS A 65 -3.12 4.77 -5.80
CA LYS A 65 -2.62 6.14 -5.82
C LYS A 65 -3.26 6.95 -4.70
N GLY A 66 -2.43 7.69 -3.96
CA GLY A 66 -2.92 8.57 -2.90
C GLY A 66 -3.78 7.83 -1.85
N GLY A 67 -3.39 6.61 -1.46
CA GLY A 67 -4.07 5.80 -0.46
C GLY A 67 -5.36 5.12 -0.93
N VAL A 68 -5.72 5.19 -2.22
CA VAL A 68 -6.95 4.61 -2.76
C VAL A 68 -6.69 3.75 -3.99
N ILE A 69 -7.63 2.85 -4.29
CA ILE A 69 -7.58 2.03 -5.50
C ILE A 69 -7.93 2.92 -6.71
N ALA A 70 -6.97 3.06 -7.62
CA ALA A 70 -7.14 3.80 -8.87
C ALA A 70 -7.59 2.88 -10.03
N ASP A 71 -7.23 1.59 -9.96
CA ASP A 71 -7.61 0.57 -10.94
C ASP A 71 -8.00 -0.72 -10.19
N PHE A 72 -9.31 -1.00 -10.19
CA PHE A 72 -9.88 -2.12 -9.45
C PHE A 72 -9.46 -3.47 -9.98
N ASP A 73 -9.55 -3.67 -11.29
CA ASP A 73 -9.29 -4.96 -11.92
C ASP A 73 -7.82 -5.35 -11.74
N ILE A 74 -6.92 -4.38 -11.86
CA ILE A 74 -5.49 -4.60 -11.68
C ILE A 74 -5.14 -4.81 -10.19
N ALA A 75 -5.77 -4.08 -9.27
CA ALA A 75 -5.57 -4.26 -7.82
C ALA A 75 -6.06 -5.64 -7.36
N GLU A 76 -7.24 -6.07 -7.83
CA GLU A 76 -7.79 -7.41 -7.58
C GLU A 76 -6.85 -8.50 -8.08
N ALA A 77 -6.42 -8.40 -9.35
CA ALA A 77 -5.52 -9.38 -9.96
C ALA A 77 -4.18 -9.47 -9.20
N MET A 78 -3.60 -8.33 -8.83
CA MET A 78 -2.37 -8.27 -8.04
C MET A 78 -2.54 -8.97 -6.69
N LEU A 79 -3.58 -8.62 -5.94
CA LEU A 79 -3.84 -9.17 -4.63
C LEU A 79 -4.14 -10.68 -4.70
N MET A 80 -4.94 -11.11 -5.68
CA MET A 80 -5.22 -12.52 -5.92
C MET A 80 -3.95 -13.33 -6.16
N LEU A 81 -3.03 -12.84 -7.00
CA LEU A 81 -1.77 -13.49 -7.28
C LEU A 81 -0.85 -13.54 -6.05
N PHE A 82 -0.80 -12.47 -5.22
CA PHE A 82 -0.08 -12.51 -3.95
C PHE A 82 -0.66 -13.53 -2.99
N MET A 83 -1.98 -13.58 -2.84
CA MET A 83 -2.65 -14.55 -1.96
C MET A 83 -2.44 -16.00 -2.41
N GLN A 84 -2.42 -16.24 -3.73
CA GLN A 84 -2.10 -17.54 -4.32
C GLN A 84 -0.64 -17.93 -4.07
N ARG A 85 0.32 -17.04 -4.34
CA ARG A 85 1.76 -17.24 -4.08
C ARG A 85 2.03 -17.64 -2.62
N LEU A 86 1.29 -17.06 -1.69
CA LEU A 86 1.39 -17.33 -0.26
C LEU A 86 0.55 -18.57 0.20
N ASN A 87 -0.16 -19.23 -0.70
CA ASN A 87 -1.08 -20.32 -0.38
C ASN A 87 -2.09 -19.92 0.72
N LEU A 88 -2.60 -18.69 0.69
CA LEU A 88 -3.56 -18.18 1.67
C LEU A 88 -4.98 -18.60 1.34
N THR A 89 -5.30 -18.77 0.06
CA THR A 89 -6.62 -19.16 -0.44
C THR A 89 -6.70 -20.67 -0.68
N SER A 90 -7.79 -21.28 -0.27
CA SER A 90 -8.12 -22.65 -0.65
C SER A 90 -9.62 -22.78 -0.88
N TRP A 91 -10.02 -23.77 -1.68
CA TRP A 91 -11.44 -24.04 -1.96
C TRP A 91 -12.28 -24.25 -0.67
N PHE A 92 -11.68 -24.83 0.37
CA PHE A 92 -12.38 -25.21 1.60
C PHE A 92 -12.21 -24.21 2.75
N ALA A 93 -11.26 -23.27 2.68
CA ALA A 93 -10.99 -22.34 3.77
C ALA A 93 -10.43 -21.04 3.23
N LYS A 94 -11.30 -20.04 3.15
CA LYS A 94 -10.90 -18.67 2.89
C LYS A 94 -10.31 -18.03 4.16
N PRO A 95 -9.28 -17.17 4.07
CA PRO A 95 -8.70 -16.50 5.24
C PRO A 95 -9.63 -15.43 5.80
N ASN A 96 -9.58 -15.21 7.12
CA ASN A 96 -10.06 -13.96 7.70
C ASN A 96 -9.02 -12.88 7.41
N VAL A 97 -9.44 -11.75 6.88
CA VAL A 97 -8.53 -10.66 6.46
C VAL A 97 -8.85 -9.40 7.25
N LEU A 98 -7.84 -8.83 7.90
CA LEU A 98 -7.84 -7.45 8.37
C LEU A 98 -7.15 -6.62 7.29
N ILE A 99 -7.82 -5.57 6.81
CA ILE A 99 -7.29 -4.61 5.85
C ILE A 99 -7.33 -3.21 6.46
N CYS A 100 -6.36 -2.37 6.11
CA CYS A 100 -6.29 -0.99 6.56
C CYS A 100 -6.76 -0.02 5.48
N ALA A 101 -7.29 1.10 5.90
CA ALA A 101 -7.59 2.24 5.04
C ALA A 101 -7.21 3.55 5.73
N PRO A 102 -6.81 4.59 4.98
CA PRO A 102 -6.61 5.93 5.54
C PRO A 102 -7.83 6.42 6.31
N SER A 103 -7.63 7.26 7.33
CA SER A 103 -8.73 7.70 8.20
C SER A 103 -9.85 8.47 7.48
N LYS A 104 -9.52 9.12 6.36
CA LYS A 104 -10.47 9.96 5.59
C LYS A 104 -10.79 9.39 4.20
N VAL A 105 -11.15 8.12 4.13
CA VAL A 105 -11.68 7.51 2.90
C VAL A 105 -13.20 7.59 2.86
N SER A 106 -13.75 7.77 1.67
CA SER A 106 -15.20 7.75 1.45
C SER A 106 -15.79 6.34 1.64
N GLU A 107 -17.09 6.25 1.89
CA GLU A 107 -17.79 4.95 1.98
C GLU A 107 -17.65 4.12 0.71
N ILE A 108 -17.59 4.77 -0.46
CA ILE A 108 -17.40 4.09 -1.75
C ILE A 108 -16.02 3.47 -1.80
N GLU A 109 -14.97 4.18 -1.39
CA GLU A 109 -13.60 3.67 -1.34
C GLU A 109 -13.45 2.53 -0.33
N ARG A 110 -14.14 2.63 0.85
CA ARG A 110 -14.19 1.54 1.84
C ARG A 110 -14.80 0.27 1.27
N LEU A 111 -15.97 0.40 0.62
CA LEU A 111 -16.65 -0.73 -0.02
C LEU A 111 -15.79 -1.34 -1.12
N ALA A 112 -15.13 -0.51 -1.88
CA ALA A 112 -14.21 -0.90 -2.93
C ALA A 112 -13.04 -1.74 -2.43
N LEU A 113 -12.41 -1.33 -1.33
CA LEU A 113 -11.34 -2.11 -0.68
C LEU A 113 -11.84 -3.48 -0.22
N ILE A 114 -13.01 -3.53 0.42
CA ILE A 114 -13.62 -4.79 0.87
C ILE A 114 -13.88 -5.71 -0.32
N GLU A 115 -14.54 -5.19 -1.36
CA GLU A 115 -14.88 -5.97 -2.56
C GLU A 115 -13.63 -6.52 -3.27
N THR A 116 -12.57 -5.71 -3.39
CA THR A 116 -11.29 -6.14 -3.96
C THR A 116 -10.70 -7.33 -3.20
N VAL A 117 -10.71 -7.28 -1.86
CA VAL A 117 -10.18 -8.37 -1.03
C VAL A 117 -11.08 -9.61 -1.10
N GLU A 118 -12.41 -9.44 -1.15
CA GLU A 118 -13.35 -10.57 -1.33
C GLU A 118 -13.13 -11.30 -2.64
N ARG A 119 -13.02 -10.56 -3.75
CA ARG A 119 -12.78 -11.10 -5.09
C ARG A 119 -11.41 -11.75 -5.20
N ALA A 120 -10.40 -11.20 -4.54
CA ALA A 120 -9.07 -11.81 -4.46
C ALA A 120 -9.02 -13.11 -3.64
N GLY A 121 -10.14 -13.52 -3.01
CA GLY A 121 -10.28 -14.77 -2.30
C GLY A 121 -10.31 -14.66 -0.78
N GLY A 122 -10.43 -13.46 -0.22
CA GLY A 122 -10.71 -13.23 1.19
C GLY A 122 -12.05 -13.85 1.63
N GLY A 123 -12.12 -14.26 2.89
CA GLY A 123 -13.34 -14.78 3.51
C GLY A 123 -14.06 -13.71 4.30
N ARG A 124 -13.86 -13.69 5.62
CA ARG A 124 -14.39 -12.62 6.46
C ARG A 124 -13.40 -11.46 6.46
N ILE A 125 -13.88 -10.25 6.12
CA ILE A 125 -13.05 -9.06 5.98
C ILE A 125 -13.40 -8.07 7.10
N TYR A 126 -12.37 -7.54 7.72
CA TYR A 126 -12.42 -6.48 8.72
C TYR A 126 -11.63 -5.30 8.18
N LEU A 127 -12.21 -4.12 8.22
CA LEU A 127 -11.57 -2.88 7.82
C LEU A 127 -11.34 -2.01 9.04
N GLU A 128 -10.09 -1.59 9.24
CA GLU A 128 -9.67 -0.69 10.32
C GLU A 128 -8.96 0.54 9.78
N GLU A 129 -8.87 1.58 10.59
CA GLU A 129 -8.11 2.77 10.25
C GLU A 129 -6.60 2.52 10.33
N GLU A 130 -5.89 2.92 9.28
CA GLU A 130 -4.44 2.71 9.12
C GLU A 130 -3.63 3.20 10.32
N PRO A 131 -3.79 4.45 10.84
CA PRO A 131 -3.01 4.91 11.98
C PRO A 131 -3.27 4.12 13.26
N LYS A 132 -4.48 3.54 13.43
CA LYS A 132 -4.78 2.68 14.59
C LYS A 132 -3.98 1.38 14.53
N VAL A 133 -3.90 0.76 13.35
CA VAL A 133 -3.13 -0.47 13.14
C VAL A 133 -1.63 -0.18 13.21
N ALA A 134 -1.16 0.93 12.62
CA ALA A 134 0.22 1.39 12.71
C ALA A 134 0.64 1.64 14.16
N GLY A 135 -0.22 2.28 14.97
CA GLY A 135 0.01 2.49 16.41
C GLY A 135 0.20 1.19 17.17
N VAL A 136 -0.66 0.19 16.91
CA VAL A 136 -0.51 -1.16 17.50
C VAL A 136 0.81 -1.80 17.06
N GLY A 137 1.15 -1.67 15.78
CA GLY A 137 2.42 -2.17 15.24
C GLY A 137 3.65 -1.52 15.86
N ALA A 138 3.55 -0.24 16.22
CA ALA A 138 4.58 0.51 16.95
C ALA A 138 4.63 0.22 18.46
N GLY A 139 3.76 -0.66 18.97
CA GLY A 139 3.72 -1.05 20.38
C GLY A 139 2.90 -0.12 21.27
N ILE A 140 2.08 0.76 20.71
CA ILE A 140 1.12 1.55 21.46
C ILE A 140 -0.01 0.61 21.93
N ASP A 141 -0.35 0.67 23.22
CA ASP A 141 -1.56 0.03 23.73
C ASP A 141 -2.79 0.87 23.33
N PRO A 142 -3.59 0.40 22.37
CA PRO A 142 -4.73 1.17 21.89
C PRO A 142 -5.80 1.36 22.97
N LEU A 143 -5.85 0.51 24.01
CA LEU A 143 -6.83 0.57 25.10
C LEU A 143 -6.40 1.53 26.22
N SER A 144 -5.17 2.07 26.16
CA SER A 144 -4.70 3.05 27.12
C SER A 144 -5.61 4.30 27.10
N SER A 145 -5.96 4.79 28.30
CA SER A 145 -6.66 6.07 28.44
C SER A 145 -5.78 7.29 28.18
N SER A 146 -4.47 7.11 28.11
CA SER A 146 -3.53 8.16 27.69
C SER A 146 -3.62 8.33 26.19
N GLY A 147 -3.78 9.59 25.72
CA GLY A 147 -3.75 9.89 24.29
C GLY A 147 -2.38 9.62 23.71
N SER A 148 -2.32 8.84 22.62
CA SER A 148 -1.11 8.61 21.84
C SER A 148 -1.28 9.17 20.44
N MET A 149 -0.29 9.95 19.96
CA MET A 149 -0.29 10.45 18.59
C MET A 149 0.51 9.51 17.69
N VAL A 150 -0.10 9.15 16.58
CA VAL A 150 0.53 8.38 15.50
C VAL A 150 0.66 9.30 14.29
N ILE A 151 1.83 9.28 13.67
CA ILE A 151 2.11 9.93 12.39
C ILE A 151 2.60 8.82 11.46
N ASP A 152 1.81 8.53 10.45
CA ASP A 152 2.12 7.54 9.41
C ASP A 152 2.37 8.27 8.09
N ILE A 153 3.58 8.14 7.55
CA ILE A 153 3.99 8.77 6.29
C ILE A 153 4.28 7.67 5.30
N GLY A 154 3.31 7.41 4.43
CA GLY A 154 3.39 6.41 3.39
C GLY A 154 4.01 6.90 2.08
N GLY A 155 3.66 6.23 0.97
CA GLY A 155 4.00 6.67 -0.39
C GLY A 155 3.07 7.77 -0.88
N GLY A 156 1.76 7.55 -0.77
CA GLY A 156 0.74 8.45 -1.33
C GLY A 156 0.00 9.33 -0.33
N THR A 157 0.03 8.98 0.97
CA THR A 157 -0.66 9.70 2.05
C THR A 157 0.22 9.87 3.27
N SER A 158 -0.05 10.93 4.04
CA SER A 158 0.43 11.08 5.41
C SER A 158 -0.76 11.22 6.33
N ASP A 159 -0.88 10.29 7.27
CA ASP A 159 -1.98 10.16 8.20
C ASP A 159 -1.54 10.51 9.62
N PHE A 160 -2.35 11.31 10.28
CA PHE A 160 -2.13 11.78 11.65
C PHE A 160 -3.33 11.37 12.49
N ALA A 161 -3.11 10.71 13.62
CA ALA A 161 -4.20 10.34 14.50
C ALA A 161 -3.81 10.43 15.97
N VAL A 162 -4.78 10.79 16.80
CA VAL A 162 -4.71 10.67 18.25
C VAL A 162 -5.63 9.53 18.67
N ILE A 163 -5.06 8.54 19.32
CA ILE A 163 -5.76 7.32 19.78
C ILE A 163 -5.82 7.34 21.29
N SER A 164 -6.99 7.06 21.86
CA SER A 164 -7.21 6.91 23.30
C SER A 164 -8.37 5.97 23.56
N ALA A 165 -8.24 5.10 24.55
CA ALA A 165 -9.27 4.16 24.98
C ALA A 165 -9.89 3.31 23.84
N GLY A 166 -9.11 2.92 22.86
CA GLY A 166 -9.54 2.09 21.73
C GLY A 166 -10.11 2.85 20.53
N GLU A 167 -10.27 4.18 20.64
CA GLU A 167 -10.91 5.00 19.63
C GLU A 167 -9.94 6.03 19.04
N VAL A 168 -10.14 6.38 17.76
CA VAL A 168 -9.50 7.51 17.12
C VAL A 168 -10.24 8.78 17.50
N ILE A 169 -9.64 9.60 18.35
CA ILE A 169 -10.25 10.82 18.90
C ILE A 169 -10.17 11.99 17.90
N ALA A 170 -9.09 12.05 17.15
CA ALA A 170 -8.89 13.03 16.09
C ALA A 170 -8.01 12.43 15.02
N SER A 171 -8.30 12.71 13.77
CA SER A 171 -7.46 12.31 12.63
C SER A 171 -7.45 13.35 11.53
N GLU A 172 -6.35 13.42 10.82
CA GLU A 172 -6.16 14.18 9.59
C GLU A 172 -5.38 13.34 8.60
N SER A 173 -5.72 13.45 7.33
CA SER A 173 -5.02 12.78 6.23
C SER A 173 -4.73 13.78 5.14
N ILE A 174 -3.50 13.81 4.65
CA ILE A 174 -3.09 14.67 3.54
C ILE A 174 -2.48 13.80 2.42
N LYS A 175 -2.75 14.20 1.19
CA LYS A 175 -2.16 13.59 -0.02
C LYS A 175 -0.83 14.29 -0.34
N LEU A 176 0.11 14.21 0.58
CA LEU A 176 1.49 14.65 0.43
C LEU A 176 2.36 13.67 1.20
N ALA A 177 3.18 12.89 0.47
CA ALA A 177 3.96 11.81 1.05
C ALA A 177 5.20 11.48 0.21
N GLY A 178 5.69 10.24 0.28
CA GLY A 178 6.94 9.82 -0.36
C GLY A 178 7.01 10.06 -1.85
N ASP A 179 5.92 9.84 -2.57
CA ASP A 179 5.85 10.00 -4.04
C ASP A 179 5.94 11.48 -4.45
N ASP A 180 5.36 12.39 -3.65
CA ASP A 180 5.45 13.84 -3.90
C ASP A 180 6.89 14.35 -3.70
N LEU A 181 7.61 13.78 -2.73
CA LEU A 181 9.02 14.09 -2.53
C LEU A 181 9.88 13.61 -3.71
N ASP A 182 9.56 12.46 -4.30
CA ASP A 182 10.25 11.97 -5.50
C ASP A 182 9.98 12.88 -6.71
N LEU A 183 8.73 13.30 -6.90
CA LEU A 183 8.38 14.27 -7.95
C LEU A 183 9.08 15.61 -7.75
N ALA A 184 9.19 16.10 -6.52
CA ALA A 184 9.92 17.33 -6.21
C ALA A 184 11.42 17.20 -6.56
N ILE A 185 12.04 16.07 -6.31
CA ILE A 185 13.44 15.79 -6.70
C ILE A 185 13.59 15.79 -8.22
N ILE A 186 12.68 15.11 -8.94
CA ILE A 186 12.67 15.09 -10.41
C ILE A 186 12.61 16.51 -10.96
N GLN A 187 11.67 17.30 -10.46
CA GLN A 187 11.47 18.67 -10.91
C GLN A 187 12.70 19.55 -10.60
N TYR A 188 13.25 19.42 -9.39
CA TYR A 188 14.44 20.17 -8.98
C TYR A 188 15.66 19.89 -9.88
N LEU A 189 15.93 18.61 -10.19
CA LEU A 189 17.03 18.21 -11.06
C LEU A 189 16.84 18.70 -12.49
N LYS A 190 15.61 18.65 -12.99
CA LYS A 190 15.25 19.15 -14.31
C LYS A 190 15.48 20.64 -14.43
N ASP A 191 14.99 21.43 -13.47
CA ASP A 191 14.98 22.90 -13.54
C ASP A 191 16.36 23.49 -13.28
N ASN A 192 17.12 22.95 -12.34
CA ASN A 192 18.39 23.52 -11.91
C ASN A 192 19.60 22.93 -12.63
N PHE A 193 19.52 21.68 -13.07
CA PHE A 193 20.66 20.97 -13.65
C PHE A 193 20.40 20.44 -15.06
N HIS A 194 19.18 20.56 -15.58
CA HIS A 194 18.75 20.04 -16.88
C HIS A 194 18.95 18.50 -17.00
N ILE A 195 18.87 17.80 -15.86
CA ILE A 195 19.01 16.35 -15.78
C ILE A 195 17.60 15.74 -15.70
N LEU A 196 17.32 14.79 -16.59
CA LEU A 196 16.09 14.00 -16.56
C LEU A 196 16.37 12.69 -15.81
N VAL A 197 15.60 12.46 -14.76
CA VAL A 197 15.63 11.21 -13.97
C VAL A 197 14.23 10.61 -13.91
N GLY A 198 14.13 9.28 -13.88
CA GLY A 198 12.87 8.58 -13.64
C GLY A 198 12.55 8.46 -12.14
N GLU A 199 11.30 8.13 -11.82
CA GLU A 199 10.78 7.99 -10.44
C GLU A 199 11.64 7.07 -9.58
N ARG A 200 12.03 5.91 -10.09
CA ARG A 200 12.90 4.96 -9.37
C ARG A 200 14.26 5.56 -8.98
N SER A 201 14.84 6.39 -9.86
CA SER A 201 16.12 7.06 -9.55
C SER A 201 15.94 8.17 -8.53
N ALA A 202 14.82 8.91 -8.59
CA ALA A 202 14.47 9.92 -7.62
C ALA A 202 14.22 9.32 -6.24
N GLU A 203 13.48 8.21 -6.16
CA GLU A 203 13.28 7.47 -4.92
C GLU A 203 14.61 6.99 -4.31
N SER A 204 15.50 6.46 -5.13
CA SER A 204 16.84 6.05 -4.69
C SER A 204 17.66 7.21 -4.15
N LEU A 205 17.61 8.37 -4.81
CA LEU A 205 18.25 9.61 -4.34
C LEU A 205 17.65 10.08 -3.02
N LYS A 206 16.31 10.13 -2.92
CA LYS A 206 15.60 10.46 -1.68
C LYS A 206 16.10 9.61 -0.52
N LYS A 207 16.10 8.28 -0.69
CA LYS A 207 16.54 7.33 0.34
C LYS A 207 18.01 7.50 0.74
N ALA A 208 18.87 7.93 -0.20
CA ALA A 208 20.29 8.07 0.04
C ALA A 208 20.69 9.38 0.72
N VAL A 209 19.97 10.49 0.44
CA VAL A 209 20.42 11.83 0.84
C VAL A 209 19.40 12.66 1.60
N ALA A 210 18.12 12.26 1.64
CA ALA A 210 17.11 13.03 2.35
C ALA A 210 17.37 13.00 3.87
N SER A 211 17.28 14.18 4.49
CA SER A 211 17.40 14.36 5.92
C SER A 211 16.35 15.34 6.40
N ALA A 212 15.75 15.09 7.55
CA ALA A 212 14.83 16.02 8.21
C ALA A 212 15.56 17.13 8.97
N VAL A 213 16.86 17.00 9.15
CA VAL A 213 17.75 17.96 9.82
C VAL A 213 18.98 18.22 8.96
N LEU A 214 19.44 19.48 8.96
CA LEU A 214 20.67 19.90 8.28
C LEU A 214 21.88 19.44 9.06
#